data_e0876105927713fdb21d75e71eebe646
#
_entry.id   e0876105927713fdb21d75e71eebe646
#
_cell.length_a   1.000
_cell.length_b   1.000
_cell.length_c   1.000
_cell.angle_alpha   90.00
_cell.angle_beta   90.00
_cell.angle_gamma   90.00
#
_symmetry.space_group_name_H-M   'P 1'
#
loop_
_entity.id
_entity.type
_entity.pdbx_description
1 polymer ?
#
loop_
_entity_poly.entity_id
_entity_poly.type
_entity_poly.pdbx_seq_one_letter_code
_entity_poly.pdbx_strand_id
1 'polypeptide(L)'
;KMWRSPNGTIRNIIGGTVFREPIICKNIPKLVPSWTNPICIGRHAFGDQYRATDFQVPGKGKLEIKWTSEDGKDKKEFEVFNFPGAGVALSMYNLDQSIRDFARSCMNYGLNRKWPVYLSTKNTILKKYDGRFKDLFQEVYEKEFKERFEERKITYEHRLIDDMVACAMKWNGNYIWACKNYDGDVQSDTVAQGFGSLGLMTSVLMSSDGQTIESEAAHGTVTRHFRLHQQGKETSTNPIASIFAWARGLYHRAKLDSNEDLKKFAKSLEKVCVN
;
A
#
# COMPACT_ATOMS: atom_id res chain seq x y z
N LYS A 1 4.00 -29.11 -1.65
CA LYS A 1 2.85 -28.18 -1.81
C LYS A 1 3.22 -26.89 -1.12
N MET A 2 3.34 -25.78 -1.86
CA MET A 2 3.57 -24.46 -1.26
C MET A 2 2.32 -24.01 -0.48
N TRP A 3 2.52 -23.49 0.72
CA TRP A 3 1.45 -22.87 1.49
C TRP A 3 1.10 -21.52 0.88
N ARG A 4 -0.16 -21.09 1.03
CA ARG A 4 -0.55 -19.71 0.69
C ARG A 4 0.18 -18.74 1.62
N SER A 5 0.53 -17.56 1.11
CA SER A 5 1.16 -16.53 1.93
C SER A 5 0.27 -16.17 3.12
N PRO A 6 0.78 -16.22 4.37
CA PRO A 6 0.04 -15.79 5.56
C PRO A 6 -0.41 -14.33 5.43
N ASN A 7 0.48 -13.44 4.98
CA ASN A 7 0.18 -12.02 4.78
C ASN A 7 -0.99 -11.81 3.82
N GLY A 8 -0.98 -12.52 2.67
CA GLY A 8 -2.10 -12.44 1.72
C GLY A 8 -3.42 -12.92 2.33
N THR A 9 -3.37 -13.94 3.19
CA THR A 9 -4.56 -14.46 3.89
C THR A 9 -5.09 -13.44 4.89
N ILE A 10 -4.24 -12.87 5.73
CA ILE A 10 -4.60 -11.87 6.75
C ILE A 10 -5.15 -10.61 6.08
N ARG A 11 -4.48 -10.10 5.05
CA ARG A 11 -4.93 -8.95 4.27
C ARG A 11 -6.32 -9.14 3.68
N ASN A 12 -6.61 -10.35 3.20
CA ASN A 12 -7.94 -10.67 2.65
C ASN A 12 -9.03 -10.78 3.71
N ILE A 13 -8.69 -11.15 4.94
CA ILE A 13 -9.64 -11.27 6.06
C ILE A 13 -9.93 -9.88 6.65
N ILE A 14 -8.89 -9.12 6.96
CA ILE A 14 -9.01 -7.79 7.56
C ILE A 14 -9.54 -6.77 6.54
N GLY A 15 -9.22 -6.96 5.24
CA GLY A 15 -9.40 -5.91 4.24
C GLY A 15 -8.48 -4.71 4.55
N GLY A 16 -8.86 -3.52 4.16
CA GLY A 16 -8.15 -2.31 4.56
C GLY A 16 -6.94 -1.95 3.71
N THR A 17 -6.04 -1.19 4.31
CA THR A 17 -4.92 -0.54 3.61
C THR A 17 -3.61 -0.84 4.32
N VAL A 18 -2.58 -1.18 3.55
CA VAL A 18 -1.21 -1.29 4.07
C VAL A 18 -0.55 0.08 4.00
N PHE A 19 -0.23 0.64 5.16
CA PHE A 19 0.57 1.85 5.27
C PHE A 19 2.03 1.52 5.50
N ARG A 20 2.89 1.96 4.58
CA ARG A 20 4.33 1.81 4.65
C ARG A 20 4.99 3.17 4.81
N GLU A 21 5.70 3.36 5.90
CA GLU A 21 6.33 4.62 6.27
C GLU A 21 7.82 4.40 6.57
N PRO A 22 8.74 5.22 6.01
CA PRO A 22 10.16 5.09 6.27
C PRO A 22 10.51 5.45 7.72
N ILE A 23 11.45 4.70 8.28
CA ILE A 23 12.09 4.99 9.55
C ILE A 23 13.32 5.85 9.26
N ILE A 24 13.28 7.11 9.64
CA ILE A 24 14.35 8.08 9.34
C ILE A 24 15.33 8.13 10.50
N CYS A 25 16.47 7.47 10.34
CA CYS A 25 17.58 7.49 11.31
C CYS A 25 18.55 8.61 10.96
N LYS A 26 19.05 9.32 11.99
CA LYS A 26 19.93 10.49 11.81
C LYS A 26 21.26 10.16 11.16
N ASN A 27 21.81 8.99 11.46
CA ASN A 27 23.12 8.52 11.02
C ASN A 27 23.11 7.77 9.69
N ILE A 28 21.95 7.59 9.06
CA ILE A 28 21.85 6.87 7.79
C ILE A 28 21.63 7.87 6.66
N PRO A 29 22.56 7.93 5.70
CA PRO A 29 22.44 8.82 4.55
C PRO A 29 21.29 8.38 3.64
N LYS A 30 20.54 9.36 3.15
CA LYS A 30 19.46 9.14 2.20
C LYS A 30 20.01 9.16 0.78
N LEU A 31 19.50 8.28 -0.10
CA LEU A 31 19.84 8.32 -1.51
C LEU A 31 19.21 9.51 -2.23
N VAL A 32 18.05 9.97 -1.74
CA VAL A 32 17.37 11.17 -2.24
C VAL A 32 17.49 12.28 -1.20
N PRO A 33 18.42 13.22 -1.33
CA PRO A 33 18.70 14.24 -0.32
C PRO A 33 17.52 15.15 0.03
N SER A 34 16.62 15.40 -0.95
CA SER A 34 15.42 16.23 -0.76
C SER A 34 14.37 15.59 0.16
N TRP A 35 14.42 14.29 0.38
CA TRP A 35 13.46 13.58 1.24
C TRP A 35 13.76 13.76 2.72
N THR A 36 13.46 14.95 3.23
CA THR A 36 13.73 15.30 4.64
C THR A 36 12.65 14.80 5.60
N ASN A 37 11.47 14.54 5.10
CA ASN A 37 10.31 14.08 5.86
C ASN A 37 9.75 12.76 5.30
N PRO A 38 8.98 12.00 6.10
CA PRO A 38 8.42 10.72 5.64
C PRO A 38 7.49 10.88 4.45
N ILE A 39 7.59 9.94 3.51
CA ILE A 39 6.60 9.68 2.46
C ILE A 39 5.88 8.40 2.87
N CYS A 40 4.59 8.47 3.18
CA CYS A 40 3.82 7.30 3.56
C CYS A 40 3.09 6.75 2.34
N ILE A 41 3.38 5.51 1.96
CA ILE A 41 2.64 4.80 0.92
C ILE A 41 1.42 4.14 1.55
N GLY A 42 0.22 4.50 1.08
CA GLY A 42 -1.01 3.78 1.35
C GLY A 42 -1.30 2.80 0.20
N ARG A 43 -1.03 1.52 0.42
CA ARG A 43 -1.25 0.47 -0.57
C ARG A 43 -2.62 -0.15 -0.40
N HIS A 44 -3.43 -0.18 -1.47
CA HIS A 44 -4.66 -0.96 -1.50
C HIS A 44 -4.35 -2.45 -1.41
N ALA A 45 -4.80 -3.12 -0.35
CA ALA A 45 -4.41 -4.51 -0.06
C ALA A 45 -5.29 -5.57 -0.75
N PHE A 46 -6.09 -5.19 -1.73
CA PHE A 46 -7.09 -6.06 -2.34
C PHE A 46 -7.08 -5.98 -3.88
N GLY A 47 -7.36 -7.10 -4.54
CA GLY A 47 -7.66 -7.16 -5.96
C GLY A 47 -6.46 -6.93 -6.89
N ASP A 48 -6.74 -6.46 -8.08
CA ASP A 48 -5.80 -6.16 -9.16
C ASP A 48 -4.94 -7.39 -9.53
N GLN A 49 -3.65 -7.21 -9.81
CA GLN A 49 -2.74 -8.30 -10.21
C GLN A 49 -2.61 -9.40 -9.14
N TYR A 50 -2.85 -9.09 -7.86
CA TYR A 50 -2.73 -10.05 -6.74
C TYR A 50 -3.92 -11.02 -6.64
N ARG A 51 -4.97 -10.77 -7.41
CA ARG A 51 -6.15 -11.64 -7.57
C ARG A 51 -6.49 -11.88 -9.04
N ALA A 52 -5.51 -11.79 -9.88
CA ALA A 52 -5.67 -12.03 -11.31
C ALA A 52 -5.86 -13.51 -11.63
N THR A 53 -6.53 -13.74 -12.74
CA THR A 53 -6.53 -15.02 -13.45
C THR A 53 -5.67 -14.84 -14.69
N ASP A 54 -4.54 -15.51 -14.74
CA ASP A 54 -3.58 -15.46 -15.85
C ASP A 54 -3.30 -16.87 -16.40
N PHE A 55 -3.03 -16.95 -17.68
CA PHE A 55 -2.73 -18.22 -18.34
C PHE A 55 -1.95 -18.03 -19.66
N GLN A 56 -1.29 -19.10 -20.08
CA GLN A 56 -0.65 -19.17 -21.40
C GLN A 56 -1.69 -19.56 -22.45
N VAL A 57 -1.84 -18.75 -23.46
CA VAL A 57 -2.64 -19.06 -24.66
C VAL A 57 -1.84 -20.02 -25.53
N PRO A 58 -2.31 -21.25 -25.78
CA PRO A 58 -1.47 -22.28 -26.43
C PRO A 58 -1.32 -22.12 -27.94
N GLY A 59 -2.17 -21.32 -28.58
CA GLY A 59 -2.15 -21.18 -30.05
C GLY A 59 -3.18 -20.19 -30.57
N LYS A 60 -3.55 -20.33 -31.83
CA LYS A 60 -4.58 -19.50 -32.47
C LYS A 60 -5.91 -19.64 -31.77
N GLY A 61 -6.61 -18.53 -31.57
CA GLY A 61 -7.91 -18.54 -30.93
C GLY A 61 -8.36 -17.18 -30.43
N LYS A 62 -9.61 -17.09 -30.03
CA LYS A 62 -10.24 -15.86 -29.60
C LYS A 62 -10.30 -15.80 -28.06
N LEU A 63 -9.89 -14.67 -27.48
CA LEU A 63 -10.06 -14.35 -26.06
C LEU A 63 -11.26 -13.44 -25.90
N GLU A 64 -12.16 -13.82 -25.00
CA GLU A 64 -13.36 -13.04 -24.65
C GLU A 64 -13.48 -12.87 -23.15
N ILE A 65 -14.03 -11.73 -22.72
CA ILE A 65 -14.47 -11.48 -21.35
C ILE A 65 -15.99 -11.46 -21.34
N LYS A 66 -16.57 -12.25 -20.45
CA LYS A 66 -18.02 -12.34 -20.26
C LYS A 66 -18.38 -12.06 -18.81
N TRP A 67 -19.37 -11.20 -18.62
CA TRP A 67 -20.03 -10.99 -17.34
C TRP A 67 -21.52 -11.30 -17.49
N THR A 68 -22.09 -11.98 -16.49
CA THR A 68 -23.52 -12.29 -16.44
C THR A 68 -24.03 -11.91 -15.07
N SER A 69 -25.18 -11.22 -14.99
CA SER A 69 -25.84 -10.92 -13.73
C SER A 69 -26.30 -12.21 -13.03
N GLU A 70 -26.51 -12.15 -11.72
CA GLU A 70 -26.91 -13.31 -10.90
C GLU A 70 -28.23 -13.91 -11.40
N ASP A 71 -29.20 -13.09 -11.82
CA ASP A 71 -30.48 -13.52 -12.38
C ASP A 71 -30.41 -13.93 -13.87
N GLY A 72 -29.24 -13.85 -14.47
CA GLY A 72 -28.98 -14.26 -15.86
C GLY A 72 -29.54 -13.33 -16.95
N LYS A 73 -30.22 -12.22 -16.58
CA LYS A 73 -30.88 -11.34 -17.52
C LYS A 73 -29.93 -10.39 -18.25
N ASP A 74 -28.96 -9.85 -17.52
CA ASP A 74 -27.98 -8.92 -18.08
C ASP A 74 -26.68 -9.65 -18.39
N LYS A 75 -26.15 -9.42 -19.60
CA LYS A 75 -24.88 -9.98 -20.06
C LYS A 75 -24.05 -8.90 -20.74
N LYS A 76 -22.75 -8.94 -20.48
CA LYS A 76 -21.76 -8.15 -21.20
C LYS A 76 -20.69 -9.07 -21.73
N GLU A 77 -20.42 -9.00 -23.01
CA GLU A 77 -19.42 -9.80 -23.69
C GLU A 77 -18.52 -8.85 -24.49
N PHE A 78 -17.21 -9.06 -24.38
CA PHE A 78 -16.22 -8.27 -25.09
C PHE A 78 -15.19 -9.22 -25.70
N GLU A 79 -14.96 -9.10 -26.99
CA GLU A 79 -13.77 -9.67 -27.60
C GLU A 79 -12.56 -8.85 -27.15
N VAL A 80 -11.58 -9.52 -26.55
CA VAL A 80 -10.35 -8.90 -26.07
C VAL A 80 -9.32 -8.90 -27.19
N PHE A 81 -9.08 -10.09 -27.76
CA PHE A 81 -8.09 -10.25 -28.82
C PHE A 81 -8.29 -11.58 -29.57
N ASN A 82 -7.97 -11.56 -30.87
CA ASN A 82 -7.93 -12.76 -31.71
C ASN A 82 -6.47 -13.16 -31.92
N PHE A 83 -5.99 -14.15 -31.19
CA PHE A 83 -4.61 -14.58 -31.19
C PHE A 83 -4.23 -15.27 -32.51
N PRO A 84 -3.20 -14.78 -33.22
CA PRO A 84 -2.68 -15.45 -34.42
C PRO A 84 -1.77 -16.63 -34.08
N GLY A 85 -1.39 -16.81 -32.82
CA GLY A 85 -0.51 -17.85 -32.31
C GLY A 85 -0.52 -17.90 -30.80
N ALA A 86 0.49 -18.52 -30.21
CA ALA A 86 0.63 -18.59 -28.75
C ALA A 86 0.88 -17.21 -28.11
N GLY A 87 0.48 -17.04 -26.85
CA GLY A 87 0.63 -15.79 -26.10
C GLY A 87 0.31 -15.96 -24.62
N VAL A 88 0.00 -14.85 -23.98
CA VAL A 88 -0.44 -14.81 -22.57
C VAL A 88 -1.67 -13.93 -22.43
N ALA A 89 -2.51 -14.23 -21.45
CA ALA A 89 -3.68 -13.43 -21.11
C ALA A 89 -3.83 -13.30 -19.60
N LEU A 90 -4.44 -12.19 -19.17
CA LEU A 90 -4.70 -11.89 -17.78
C LEU A 90 -6.03 -11.15 -17.64
N SER A 91 -6.78 -11.50 -16.60
CA SER A 91 -7.95 -10.75 -16.13
C SER A 91 -7.81 -10.43 -14.65
N MET A 92 -8.17 -9.22 -14.27
CA MET A 92 -8.17 -8.77 -12.87
C MET A 92 -9.46 -8.02 -12.55
N TYR A 93 -9.74 -7.84 -11.26
CA TYR A 93 -10.94 -7.15 -10.79
C TYR A 93 -10.70 -6.40 -9.49
N ASN A 94 -11.63 -5.52 -9.17
CA ASN A 94 -11.73 -4.87 -7.87
C ASN A 94 -13.21 -4.64 -7.50
N LEU A 95 -13.48 -4.23 -6.26
CA LEU A 95 -14.81 -4.00 -5.73
C LEU A 95 -14.97 -2.54 -5.31
N ASP A 96 -16.10 -1.94 -5.63
CA ASP A 96 -16.44 -0.57 -5.24
C ASP A 96 -16.32 -0.35 -3.73
N GLN A 97 -16.83 -1.29 -2.93
CA GLN A 97 -16.76 -1.19 -1.48
C GLN A 97 -15.31 -1.19 -0.99
N SER A 98 -14.47 -2.08 -1.52
CA SER A 98 -13.05 -2.14 -1.15
C SER A 98 -12.30 -0.86 -1.51
N ILE A 99 -12.63 -0.25 -2.66
CA ILE A 99 -12.05 1.03 -3.08
C ILE A 99 -12.49 2.17 -2.16
N ARG A 100 -13.77 2.22 -1.77
CA ARG A 100 -14.28 3.21 -0.81
C ARG A 100 -13.61 3.08 0.55
N ASP A 101 -13.45 1.85 1.05
CA ASP A 101 -12.80 1.58 2.34
C ASP A 101 -11.32 1.96 2.29
N PHE A 102 -10.65 1.72 1.17
CA PHE A 102 -9.29 2.19 0.91
C PHE A 102 -9.22 3.73 0.95
N ALA A 103 -10.15 4.41 0.30
CA ALA A 103 -10.22 5.87 0.34
C ALA A 103 -10.40 6.39 1.77
N ARG A 104 -11.35 5.84 2.54
CA ARG A 104 -11.59 6.21 3.94
C ARG A 104 -10.35 6.01 4.81
N SER A 105 -9.66 4.87 4.65
CA SER A 105 -8.43 4.58 5.39
C SER A 105 -7.35 5.63 5.11
N CYS A 106 -7.12 5.97 3.84
CA CYS A 106 -6.13 6.98 3.45
C CYS A 106 -6.48 8.38 3.96
N MET A 107 -7.77 8.78 3.85
CA MET A 107 -8.24 10.08 4.32
C MET A 107 -8.13 10.20 5.85
N ASN A 108 -8.53 9.17 6.59
CA ASN A 108 -8.39 9.13 8.05
C ASN A 108 -6.92 9.19 8.48
N TYR A 109 -6.03 8.47 7.76
CA TYR A 109 -4.61 8.52 8.05
C TYR A 109 -4.04 9.93 7.80
N GLY A 110 -4.43 10.57 6.70
CA GLY A 110 -4.08 11.95 6.38
C GLY A 110 -4.53 12.94 7.46
N LEU A 111 -5.79 12.84 7.91
CA LEU A 111 -6.32 13.66 9.01
C LEU A 111 -5.53 13.46 10.31
N ASN A 112 -5.21 12.22 10.67
CA ASN A 112 -4.47 11.92 11.89
C ASN A 112 -3.04 12.48 11.87
N ARG A 113 -2.41 12.51 10.70
CA ARG A 113 -1.06 13.03 10.50
C ARG A 113 -1.04 14.53 10.16
N LYS A 114 -2.16 15.12 9.80
CA LYS A 114 -2.28 16.45 9.19
C LYS A 114 -1.47 16.55 7.89
N TRP A 115 -1.53 15.52 7.07
CA TRP A 115 -0.82 15.41 5.81
C TRP A 115 -1.81 15.35 4.64
N PRO A 116 -1.50 15.98 3.50
CA PRO A 116 -2.28 15.83 2.29
C PRO A 116 -2.27 14.39 1.78
N VAL A 117 -3.29 14.03 1.03
CA VAL A 117 -3.46 12.71 0.43
C VAL A 117 -3.47 12.83 -1.08
N TYR A 118 -2.63 12.06 -1.74
CA TYR A 118 -2.54 11.99 -3.20
C TYR A 118 -2.88 10.56 -3.65
N LEU A 119 -3.97 10.40 -4.42
CA LEU A 119 -4.23 9.15 -5.13
C LEU A 119 -3.54 9.18 -6.48
N SER A 120 -2.81 8.13 -6.83
CA SER A 120 -2.27 7.99 -8.18
C SER A 120 -2.86 6.82 -8.93
N THR A 121 -3.17 7.03 -10.21
CA THR A 121 -3.69 6.02 -11.14
C THR A 121 -3.18 6.27 -12.56
N LYS A 122 -3.47 5.37 -13.48
CA LYS A 122 -3.27 5.59 -14.92
C LYS A 122 -4.62 5.61 -15.66
N ASN A 123 -5.57 6.40 -15.16
CA ASN A 123 -6.92 6.49 -15.70
C ASN A 123 -7.00 7.03 -17.13
N THR A 124 -5.97 7.65 -17.64
CA THR A 124 -5.86 8.05 -19.06
C THR A 124 -5.74 6.84 -20.00
N ILE A 125 -5.23 5.72 -19.50
CA ILE A 125 -5.11 4.42 -20.21
C ILE A 125 -6.23 3.49 -19.76
N LEU A 126 -6.32 3.18 -18.47
CA LEU A 126 -7.35 2.32 -17.89
C LEU A 126 -8.59 3.15 -17.51
N LYS A 127 -9.25 3.71 -18.52
CA LYS A 127 -10.31 4.72 -18.35
C LYS A 127 -11.46 4.28 -17.45
N LYS A 128 -11.84 3.02 -17.51
CA LYS A 128 -12.94 2.47 -16.70
C LYS A 128 -12.43 1.91 -15.37
N TYR A 129 -11.36 1.13 -15.40
CA TYR A 129 -10.82 0.47 -14.21
C TYR A 129 -10.22 1.51 -13.24
N ASP A 130 -9.21 2.22 -13.66
CA ASP A 130 -8.56 3.25 -12.84
C ASP A 130 -9.46 4.49 -12.65
N GLY A 131 -10.28 4.80 -13.65
CA GLY A 131 -11.31 5.85 -13.53
C GLY A 131 -12.28 5.58 -12.39
N ARG A 132 -12.63 4.32 -12.12
CA ARG A 132 -13.48 3.96 -10.98
C ARG A 132 -12.81 4.25 -9.64
N PHE A 133 -11.52 3.99 -9.49
CA PHE A 133 -10.75 4.40 -8.30
C PHE A 133 -10.80 5.91 -8.08
N LYS A 134 -10.49 6.67 -9.12
CA LYS A 134 -10.53 8.15 -9.09
C LYS A 134 -11.91 8.66 -8.67
N ASP A 135 -12.96 8.16 -9.28
CA ASP A 135 -14.33 8.64 -9.05
C ASP A 135 -14.81 8.31 -7.62
N LEU A 136 -14.54 7.09 -7.13
CA LEU A 136 -14.92 6.69 -5.79
C LEU A 136 -14.13 7.39 -4.69
N PHE A 137 -12.83 7.65 -4.91
CA PHE A 137 -12.04 8.47 -3.99
C PHE A 137 -12.57 9.90 -3.91
N GLN A 138 -12.90 10.51 -5.07
CA GLN A 138 -13.50 11.84 -5.12
C GLN A 138 -14.85 11.86 -4.39
N GLU A 139 -15.71 10.89 -4.65
CA GLU A 139 -17.00 10.77 -3.99
C GLU A 139 -16.87 10.69 -2.45
N VAL A 140 -15.96 9.82 -1.95
CA VAL A 140 -15.71 9.67 -0.51
C VAL A 140 -15.16 10.97 0.07
N TYR A 141 -14.20 11.59 -0.61
CA TYR A 141 -13.64 12.86 -0.18
C TYR A 141 -14.72 13.94 -0.04
N GLU A 142 -15.51 14.18 -1.08
CA GLU A 142 -16.53 15.24 -1.09
C GLU A 142 -17.63 15.01 -0.04
N LYS A 143 -18.07 13.76 0.12
CA LYS A 143 -19.20 13.44 1.02
C LYS A 143 -18.82 13.32 2.49
N GLU A 144 -17.60 12.84 2.79
CA GLU A 144 -17.26 12.40 4.13
C GLU A 144 -16.07 13.17 4.76
N PHE A 145 -15.21 13.80 3.94
CA PHE A 145 -13.93 14.30 4.43
C PHE A 145 -13.64 15.76 4.13
N LYS A 146 -14.26 16.36 3.13
CA LYS A 146 -13.92 17.69 2.62
C LYS A 146 -13.86 18.75 3.71
N GLU A 147 -14.91 18.90 4.50
CA GLU A 147 -14.97 19.88 5.59
C GLU A 147 -13.83 19.68 6.62
N ARG A 148 -13.61 18.42 7.03
CA ARG A 148 -12.55 18.06 7.98
C ARG A 148 -11.14 18.32 7.43
N PHE A 149 -10.93 18.19 6.13
CA PHE A 149 -9.69 18.51 5.44
C PHE A 149 -9.47 20.02 5.38
N GLU A 150 -10.49 20.77 5.04
CA GLU A 150 -10.47 22.25 5.01
C GLU A 150 -10.16 22.83 6.40
N GLU A 151 -10.82 22.35 7.46
CA GLU A 151 -10.54 22.72 8.85
C GLU A 151 -9.09 22.46 9.25
N ARG A 152 -8.50 21.37 8.76
CA ARG A 152 -7.11 20.98 9.03
C ARG A 152 -6.09 21.59 8.08
N LYS A 153 -6.54 22.34 7.06
CA LYS A 153 -5.72 22.94 6.00
C LYS A 153 -4.86 21.93 5.27
N ILE A 154 -5.42 20.76 4.97
CA ILE A 154 -4.82 19.70 4.16
C ILE A 154 -5.69 19.44 2.93
N THR A 155 -5.10 18.84 1.89
CA THR A 155 -5.74 18.65 0.59
C THR A 155 -5.81 17.18 0.20
N TYR A 156 -6.76 16.87 -0.66
CA TYR A 156 -6.78 15.63 -1.44
C TYR A 156 -6.66 15.98 -2.91
N GLU A 157 -5.82 15.26 -3.64
CA GLU A 157 -5.68 15.37 -5.09
C GLU A 157 -5.54 13.98 -5.73
N HIS A 158 -6.11 13.84 -6.94
CA HIS A 158 -5.78 12.72 -7.82
C HIS A 158 -4.72 13.18 -8.83
N ARG A 159 -3.70 12.33 -9.04
CA ARG A 159 -2.63 12.54 -10.01
C ARG A 159 -2.41 11.32 -10.89
N LEU A 160 -1.87 11.50 -12.09
CA LEU A 160 -1.36 10.37 -12.85
C LEU A 160 -0.12 9.79 -12.17
N ILE A 161 0.04 8.47 -12.23
CA ILE A 161 1.13 7.77 -11.53
C ILE A 161 2.52 8.28 -11.94
N ASP A 162 2.73 8.55 -13.21
CA ASP A 162 3.99 9.10 -13.73
C ASP A 162 4.26 10.53 -13.23
N ASP A 163 3.24 11.38 -13.18
CA ASP A 163 3.35 12.72 -12.59
C ASP A 163 3.63 12.62 -11.07
N MET A 164 2.94 11.73 -10.37
CA MET A 164 3.15 11.56 -8.94
C MET A 164 4.56 11.05 -8.60
N VAL A 165 5.13 10.15 -9.42
CA VAL A 165 6.54 9.74 -9.29
C VAL A 165 7.47 10.94 -9.46
N ALA A 166 7.24 11.79 -10.47
CA ALA A 166 8.02 13.00 -10.66
C ALA A 166 7.90 13.99 -9.50
N CYS A 167 6.69 14.14 -8.93
CA CYS A 167 6.47 14.95 -7.74
C CYS A 167 7.18 14.38 -6.51
N ALA A 168 7.10 13.06 -6.30
CA ALA A 168 7.75 12.39 -5.18
C ALA A 168 9.27 12.61 -5.17
N MET A 169 9.91 12.61 -6.34
CA MET A 169 11.35 12.89 -6.45
C MET A 169 11.73 14.34 -6.14
N LYS A 170 10.78 15.28 -6.22
CA LYS A 170 11.03 16.72 -6.02
C LYS A 170 10.58 17.21 -4.65
N TRP A 171 9.54 16.60 -4.07
CA TRP A 171 8.97 17.00 -2.79
C TRP A 171 9.77 16.46 -1.61
N ASN A 172 9.63 17.11 -0.47
CA ASN A 172 10.40 16.78 0.73
C ASN A 172 9.70 15.82 1.70
N GLY A 173 8.49 15.32 1.36
CA GLY A 173 7.71 14.39 2.20
C GLY A 173 6.53 15.05 2.93
N ASN A 174 6.06 14.41 4.01
CA ASN A 174 4.87 14.77 4.79
C ASN A 174 3.57 14.66 3.99
N TYR A 175 3.39 13.58 3.26
CA TYR A 175 2.15 13.27 2.55
C TYR A 175 1.85 11.77 2.52
N ILE A 176 0.59 11.44 2.26
CA ILE A 176 0.14 10.07 1.99
C ILE A 176 0.04 9.90 0.48
N TRP A 177 0.73 8.91 -0.03
CA TRP A 177 0.62 8.49 -1.42
C TRP A 177 -0.24 7.23 -1.51
N ALA A 178 -1.52 7.39 -1.85
CA ALA A 178 -2.46 6.30 -2.04
C ALA A 178 -2.24 5.66 -3.41
N CYS A 179 -1.90 4.38 -3.40
CA CYS A 179 -1.54 3.59 -4.57
C CYS A 179 -2.43 2.36 -4.71
N LYS A 180 -2.77 1.99 -5.94
CA LYS A 180 -3.33 0.67 -6.21
C LYS A 180 -2.36 -0.42 -5.76
N ASN A 181 -2.84 -1.66 -5.70
CA ASN A 181 -2.12 -2.76 -5.06
C ASN A 181 -0.68 -2.94 -5.59
N TYR A 182 -0.49 -3.11 -6.89
CA TYR A 182 0.83 -3.29 -7.49
C TYR A 182 1.69 -2.01 -7.40
N ASP A 183 1.12 -0.86 -7.71
CA ASP A 183 1.82 0.42 -7.63
C ASP A 183 2.33 0.67 -6.21
N GLY A 184 1.51 0.37 -5.20
CA GLY A 184 1.87 0.49 -3.79
C GLY A 184 2.97 -0.45 -3.35
N ASP A 185 3.00 -1.67 -3.89
CA ASP A 185 4.07 -2.63 -3.65
C ASP A 185 5.41 -2.09 -4.17
N VAL A 186 5.44 -1.69 -5.43
CA VAL A 186 6.66 -1.19 -6.09
C VAL A 186 7.12 0.16 -5.50
N GLN A 187 6.20 1.10 -5.32
CA GLN A 187 6.57 2.44 -4.83
C GLN A 187 6.99 2.44 -3.37
N SER A 188 6.45 1.55 -2.53
CA SER A 188 6.92 1.44 -1.15
C SER A 188 8.37 0.98 -1.07
N ASP A 189 8.78 0.05 -1.92
CA ASP A 189 10.17 -0.41 -1.99
C ASP A 189 11.08 0.69 -2.55
N THR A 190 10.63 1.42 -3.57
CA THR A 190 11.36 2.58 -4.12
C THR A 190 11.59 3.65 -3.06
N VAL A 191 10.56 4.00 -2.29
CA VAL A 191 10.64 4.97 -1.19
C VAL A 191 11.57 4.45 -0.10
N ALA A 192 11.47 3.18 0.29
CA ALA A 192 12.35 2.58 1.30
C ALA A 192 13.82 2.68 0.90
N GLN A 193 14.16 2.36 -0.35
CA GLN A 193 15.53 2.49 -0.86
C GLN A 193 16.00 3.95 -0.88
N GLY A 194 15.13 4.87 -1.27
CA GLY A 194 15.45 6.31 -1.25
C GLY A 194 15.78 6.84 0.14
N PHE A 195 15.17 6.29 1.19
CA PHE A 195 15.47 6.60 2.60
C PHE A 195 16.61 5.78 3.21
N GLY A 196 17.16 4.81 2.47
CA GLY A 196 18.36 4.07 2.87
C GLY A 196 18.27 2.56 2.68
N SER A 197 17.22 1.89 3.09
CA SER A 197 17.02 0.46 2.86
C SER A 197 15.61 -0.01 3.22
N LEU A 198 15.21 -1.18 2.70
CA LEU A 198 13.98 -1.87 3.08
C LEU A 198 13.88 -2.19 4.59
N GLY A 199 15.02 -2.41 5.26
CA GLY A 199 15.08 -2.61 6.71
C GLY A 199 14.72 -1.38 7.54
N LEU A 200 14.48 -0.25 6.90
CA LEU A 200 14.07 1.02 7.52
C LEU A 200 12.65 1.43 7.12
N MET A 201 11.77 0.48 6.94
CA MET A 201 10.38 0.70 6.58
C MET A 201 9.44 -0.01 7.55
N THR A 202 8.44 0.72 8.05
CA THR A 202 7.31 0.10 8.77
C THR A 202 6.27 -0.40 7.78
N SER A 203 5.50 -1.42 8.16
CA SER A 203 4.34 -1.91 7.43
C SER A 203 3.20 -2.15 8.40
N VAL A 204 2.09 -1.44 8.24
CA VAL A 204 0.91 -1.55 9.08
C VAL A 204 -0.31 -1.71 8.18
N LEU A 205 -0.93 -2.89 8.22
CA LEU A 205 -2.26 -3.10 7.66
C LEU A 205 -3.29 -2.56 8.66
N MET A 206 -4.20 -1.72 8.20
CA MET A 206 -5.26 -1.14 9.03
C MET A 206 -6.62 -1.39 8.38
N SER A 207 -7.58 -1.89 9.17
CA SER A 207 -8.98 -1.98 8.75
C SER A 207 -9.57 -0.59 8.47
N SER A 208 -10.63 -0.53 7.66
CA SER A 208 -11.26 0.74 7.25
C SER A 208 -11.82 1.55 8.42
N ASP A 209 -12.24 0.88 9.49
CA ASP A 209 -12.72 1.49 10.74
C ASP A 209 -11.58 1.90 11.69
N GLY A 210 -10.33 1.50 11.38
CA GLY A 210 -9.16 1.78 12.19
C GLY A 210 -9.08 1.02 13.52
N GLN A 211 -9.95 0.02 13.74
CA GLN A 211 -9.99 -0.73 15.00
C GLN A 211 -8.99 -1.90 15.03
N THR A 212 -8.73 -2.51 13.88
CA THR A 212 -7.84 -3.65 13.76
C THR A 212 -6.60 -3.28 12.96
N ILE A 213 -5.42 -3.63 13.49
CA ILE A 213 -4.17 -3.51 12.74
C ILE A 213 -3.39 -4.83 12.78
N GLU A 214 -2.63 -5.06 11.72
CA GLU A 214 -1.50 -5.98 11.68
C GLU A 214 -0.24 -5.17 11.42
N SER A 215 0.78 -5.39 12.21
CA SER A 215 2.05 -4.65 12.12
C SER A 215 3.18 -5.63 11.87
N GLU A 216 3.96 -5.39 10.83
CA GLU A 216 5.05 -6.29 10.42
C GLU A 216 6.28 -5.50 9.96
N ALA A 217 7.41 -6.17 9.81
CA ALA A 217 8.54 -5.65 9.04
C ALA A 217 8.19 -5.66 7.55
N ALA A 218 8.51 -4.59 6.83
CA ALA A 218 8.18 -4.45 5.40
C ALA A 218 9.04 -5.33 4.48
N HIS A 219 9.92 -6.16 5.03
CA HIS A 219 10.83 -7.04 4.28
C HIS A 219 10.62 -8.51 4.65
N GLY A 220 11.13 -9.42 3.82
CA GLY A 220 11.09 -10.86 4.06
C GLY A 220 12.13 -11.34 5.09
N THR A 221 12.27 -12.66 5.21
CA THR A 221 13.09 -13.35 6.20
C THR A 221 14.60 -13.31 5.92
N VAL A 222 15.05 -12.68 4.85
CA VAL A 222 16.47 -12.52 4.46
C VAL A 222 17.24 -13.87 4.46
N THR A 223 16.64 -14.89 3.89
CA THR A 223 17.15 -16.28 3.88
C THR A 223 18.58 -16.40 3.33
N ARG A 224 18.99 -15.52 2.41
CA ARG A 224 20.38 -15.49 1.91
C ARG A 224 21.38 -15.20 3.02
N HIS A 225 21.14 -14.20 3.87
CA HIS A 225 22.00 -13.85 5.00
C HIS A 225 22.03 -14.99 6.02
N PHE A 226 20.89 -15.59 6.32
CA PHE A 226 20.83 -16.74 7.23
C PHE A 226 21.67 -17.90 6.73
N ARG A 227 21.61 -18.25 5.43
CA ARG A 227 22.44 -19.29 4.83
C ARG A 227 23.94 -18.96 4.87
N LEU A 228 24.33 -17.70 4.66
CA LEU A 228 25.71 -17.27 4.81
C LEU A 228 26.19 -17.39 6.25
N HIS A 229 25.35 -17.00 7.21
CA HIS A 229 25.63 -17.18 8.64
C HIS A 229 25.84 -18.66 9.01
N GLN A 230 24.98 -19.56 8.53
CA GLN A 230 25.15 -21.02 8.72
C GLN A 230 26.47 -21.56 8.13
N GLN A 231 27.04 -20.90 7.14
CA GLN A 231 28.33 -21.20 6.53
C GLN A 231 29.52 -20.59 7.30
N GLY A 232 29.27 -19.92 8.43
CA GLY A 232 30.31 -19.22 9.20
C GLY A 232 30.83 -17.95 8.56
N LYS A 233 30.11 -17.39 7.56
CA LYS A 233 30.47 -16.11 6.93
C LYS A 233 29.92 -14.95 7.74
N GLU A 234 30.64 -13.84 7.71
CA GLU A 234 30.18 -12.59 8.33
C GLU A 234 28.88 -12.11 7.67
N THR A 235 27.91 -11.77 8.50
CA THR A 235 26.61 -11.22 8.07
C THR A 235 26.18 -10.13 9.04
N SER A 236 25.42 -9.17 8.52
CA SER A 236 24.79 -8.14 9.33
C SER A 236 23.29 -8.41 9.49
N THR A 237 22.73 -7.94 10.61
CA THR A 237 21.29 -7.97 10.87
C THR A 237 20.81 -6.60 11.31
N ASN A 238 19.58 -6.26 10.96
CA ASN A 238 18.94 -5.01 11.35
C ASN A 238 17.55 -5.30 11.93
N PRO A 239 17.36 -5.23 13.26
CA PRO A 239 16.08 -5.51 13.91
C PRO A 239 15.12 -4.31 13.95
N ILE A 240 15.49 -3.15 13.43
CA ILE A 240 14.74 -1.88 13.58
C ILE A 240 13.31 -2.01 13.08
N ALA A 241 13.09 -2.59 11.90
CA ALA A 241 11.74 -2.77 11.36
C ALA A 241 10.86 -3.65 12.26
N SER A 242 11.42 -4.70 12.86
CA SER A 242 10.69 -5.55 13.81
C SER A 242 10.38 -4.83 15.12
N ILE A 243 11.31 -4.03 15.63
CA ILE A 243 11.09 -3.20 16.82
C ILE A 243 9.95 -2.20 16.56
N PHE A 244 9.97 -1.54 15.41
CA PHE A 244 8.89 -0.61 15.03
C PHE A 244 7.55 -1.32 14.81
N ALA A 245 7.54 -2.54 14.27
CA ALA A 245 6.32 -3.32 14.16
C ALA A 245 5.66 -3.54 15.53
N TRP A 246 6.43 -3.97 16.53
CA TRP A 246 5.95 -4.10 17.91
C TRP A 246 5.53 -2.75 18.50
N ALA A 247 6.33 -1.70 18.35
CA ALA A 247 6.01 -0.38 18.86
C ALA A 247 4.71 0.17 18.28
N ARG A 248 4.47 -0.01 16.96
CA ARG A 248 3.21 0.40 16.30
C ARG A 248 2.01 -0.39 16.81
N GLY A 249 2.13 -1.71 17.00
CA GLY A 249 1.09 -2.54 17.60
C GLY A 249 0.74 -2.11 19.02
N LEU A 250 1.75 -1.93 19.87
CA LEU A 250 1.58 -1.45 21.25
C LEU A 250 0.97 -0.05 21.31
N TYR A 251 1.41 0.86 20.43
CA TYR A 251 0.84 2.20 20.36
C TYR A 251 -0.64 2.19 19.97
N HIS A 252 -1.01 1.34 19.00
CA HIS A 252 -2.41 1.18 18.62
C HIS A 252 -3.24 0.62 19.77
N ARG A 253 -2.76 -0.42 20.44
CA ARG A 253 -3.42 -0.98 21.62
C ARG A 253 -3.59 0.06 22.73
N ALA A 254 -2.54 0.86 22.97
CA ALA A 254 -2.57 1.94 23.94
C ALA A 254 -3.66 2.98 23.64
N LYS A 255 -3.90 3.27 22.36
CA LYS A 255 -5.00 4.16 21.93
C LYS A 255 -6.37 3.57 22.25
N LEU A 256 -6.58 2.30 21.94
CA LEU A 256 -7.85 1.61 22.18
C LEU A 256 -8.19 1.53 23.67
N ASP A 257 -7.18 1.32 24.52
CA ASP A 257 -7.34 1.21 25.98
C ASP A 257 -7.23 2.54 26.72
N SER A 258 -6.97 3.65 26.02
CA SER A 258 -6.66 4.95 26.64
C SER A 258 -5.48 4.86 27.64
N ASN A 259 -4.50 3.99 27.35
CA ASN A 259 -3.34 3.75 28.22
C ASN A 259 -2.17 4.66 27.82
N GLU A 260 -2.03 5.79 28.52
CA GLU A 260 -1.00 6.78 28.22
C GLU A 260 0.43 6.30 28.55
N ASP A 261 0.61 5.42 29.54
CA ASP A 261 1.94 4.87 29.87
C ASP A 261 2.46 3.95 28.78
N LEU A 262 1.62 3.05 28.27
CA LEU A 262 1.97 2.19 27.14
C LEU A 262 2.23 3.01 25.87
N LYS A 263 1.45 4.05 25.64
CA LYS A 263 1.64 4.98 24.51
C LYS A 263 2.98 5.72 24.59
N LYS A 264 3.35 6.19 25.81
CA LYS A 264 4.63 6.83 26.07
C LYS A 264 5.80 5.87 25.88
N PHE A 265 5.67 4.64 26.38
CA PHE A 265 6.68 3.59 26.18
C PHE A 265 6.93 3.32 24.70
N ALA A 266 5.90 3.06 23.90
CA ALA A 266 6.02 2.77 22.48
C ALA A 266 6.71 3.92 21.71
N LYS A 267 6.32 5.19 21.99
CA LYS A 267 6.97 6.36 21.40
C LYS A 267 8.43 6.51 21.82
N SER A 268 8.75 6.22 23.09
CA SER A 268 10.12 6.32 23.59
C SER A 268 11.02 5.28 22.93
N LEU A 269 10.52 4.06 22.73
CA LEU A 269 11.24 2.99 22.04
C LEU A 269 11.57 3.40 20.59
N GLU A 270 10.60 3.90 19.82
CA GLU A 270 10.86 4.39 18.46
C GLU A 270 11.89 5.55 18.47
N LYS A 271 11.76 6.48 19.41
CA LYS A 271 12.67 7.62 19.53
C LYS A 271 14.12 7.21 19.78
N VAL A 272 14.33 6.22 20.64
CA VAL A 272 15.68 5.68 20.92
C VAL A 272 16.29 5.05 19.69
N CYS A 273 15.51 4.34 18.88
CA CYS A 273 16.00 3.70 17.65
C CYS A 273 16.44 4.68 16.56
N VAL A 274 15.88 5.91 16.51
CA VAL A 274 16.19 6.88 15.44
C VAL A 274 17.25 7.92 15.82
N ASN A 275 17.63 7.99 17.09
CA ASN A 275 18.64 8.93 17.61
C ASN A 275 20.03 8.33 17.63
#